data_409c61b5e77f9edd2b03c7620a153b40
#
_entry.id   409c61b5e77f9edd2b03c7620a153b40
#
_cell.length_a   1.000
_cell.length_b   1.000
_cell.length_c   1.000
_cell.angle_alpha   90.00
_cell.angle_beta   90.00
_cell.angle_gamma   90.00
#
_symmetry.space_group_name_H-M   'P 1'
#
loop_
_entity.id
_entity.type
_entity.pdbx_description
1 polymer ?
#
loop_
_entity_poly.entity_id
_entity_poly.type
_entity_poly.pdbx_seq_one_letter_code
_entity_poly.pdbx_strand_id
1 'polypeptide(L)'
;MLRLQFHKKLPFHDLNIDYTFEKPVTAMMGASGSGKSTLFQCVSGLKSIDGGIIEFDGTPWDDSSISLHLPVTERKVGYLFQNLALFPNMNVYENIAFGLKVKKKKKKEQTEIQQQVRKMSDYLQISHLLYSSVQKLSGGEKQRVAMARAMITEPKLLLLDEPFNGLDEETRLICMKLVGQMAKDFHIPVIFVTHYASEAEMMTEEILVMRDGRLEKRKS
;
A
#
# COMPACT_ATOMS: atom_id res chain seq x y z
N MET A 1 12.61 6.59 5.78
CA MET A 1 12.04 6.71 7.14
C MET A 1 10.75 7.54 7.06
N LEU A 2 9.63 7.02 7.58
CA LEU A 2 8.35 7.74 7.64
C LEU A 2 8.09 8.19 9.07
N ARG A 3 7.97 9.50 9.29
CA ARG A 3 7.64 10.11 10.58
C ARG A 3 6.22 10.65 10.55
N LEU A 4 5.43 10.27 11.52
CA LEU A 4 4.06 10.71 11.72
C LEU A 4 3.93 11.36 13.10
N GLN A 5 3.55 12.63 13.14
CA GLN A 5 3.23 13.36 14.36
C GLN A 5 2.03 14.25 14.07
N PHE A 6 0.83 13.68 14.11
CA PHE A 6 -0.37 14.41 13.71
C PHE A 6 -1.61 13.96 14.47
N HIS A 7 -2.62 14.81 14.42
CA HIS A 7 -3.97 14.48 14.85
C HIS A 7 -4.98 14.61 13.72
N LYS A 8 -6.03 13.77 13.79
CA LYS A 8 -7.15 13.75 12.86
C LYS A 8 -8.44 13.43 13.60
N LYS A 9 -9.43 14.30 13.51
CA LYS A 9 -10.76 14.08 14.08
C LYS A 9 -11.52 13.03 13.26
N LEU A 10 -12.11 12.06 13.94
CA LEU A 10 -12.98 11.06 13.38
C LEU A 10 -14.34 11.10 14.10
N PRO A 11 -15.40 10.51 13.52
CA PRO A 11 -16.73 10.59 14.11
C PRO A 11 -16.87 10.00 15.52
N PHE A 12 -16.07 8.96 15.83
CA PHE A 12 -16.19 8.21 17.08
C PHE A 12 -14.97 8.36 18.02
N HIS A 13 -13.81 8.71 17.50
CA HIS A 13 -12.59 8.94 18.26
C HIS A 13 -11.59 9.70 17.40
N ASP A 14 -10.63 10.38 18.01
CA ASP A 14 -9.59 11.09 17.30
C ASP A 14 -8.36 10.21 17.08
N LEU A 15 -7.69 10.34 15.93
CA LEU A 15 -6.36 9.80 15.72
C LEU A 15 -5.35 10.79 16.32
N ASN A 16 -4.48 10.27 17.19
CA ASN A 16 -3.34 11.00 17.74
C ASN A 16 -2.10 10.14 17.53
N ILE A 17 -1.44 10.36 16.42
CA ILE A 17 -0.33 9.54 15.96
C ILE A 17 0.99 10.24 16.25
N ASP A 18 1.88 9.55 16.95
CA ASP A 18 3.27 9.95 17.14
C ASP A 18 4.12 8.68 17.00
N TYR A 19 4.64 8.44 15.78
CA TYR A 19 5.40 7.25 15.48
C TYR A 19 6.35 7.47 14.30
N THR A 20 7.52 6.81 14.37
CA THR A 20 8.50 6.77 13.28
C THR A 20 8.71 5.34 12.81
N PHE A 21 8.43 5.09 11.52
CA PHE A 21 8.62 3.80 10.87
C PHE A 21 10.03 3.72 10.31
N GLU A 22 10.84 2.82 10.86
CA GLU A 22 12.24 2.63 10.47
C GLU A 22 12.51 1.27 9.82
N LYS A 23 11.65 0.30 10.08
CA LYS A 23 11.82 -1.06 9.58
C LYS A 23 11.35 -1.22 8.13
N PRO A 24 12.00 -2.11 7.37
CA PRO A 24 11.59 -2.35 5.97
C PRO A 24 10.17 -2.89 5.85
N VAL A 25 9.71 -3.66 6.83
CA VAL A 25 8.34 -4.19 6.89
C VAL A 25 7.80 -3.94 8.28
N THR A 26 6.61 -3.34 8.37
CA THR A 26 5.89 -3.12 9.63
C THR A 26 4.47 -3.64 9.50
N ALA A 27 4.04 -4.46 10.46
CA ALA A 27 2.66 -4.91 10.57
C ALA A 27 1.86 -3.96 11.48
N MET A 28 0.64 -3.63 11.09
CA MET A 28 -0.28 -2.84 11.90
C MET A 28 -1.56 -3.64 12.17
N MET A 29 -1.87 -3.85 13.42
CA MET A 29 -3.05 -4.55 13.91
C MET A 29 -3.99 -3.59 14.64
N GLY A 30 -5.19 -4.05 14.96
CA GLY A 30 -6.18 -3.29 15.74
C GLY A 30 -7.60 -3.64 15.35
N ALA A 31 -8.55 -3.32 16.21
CA ALA A 31 -9.98 -3.58 15.96
C ALA A 31 -10.49 -2.90 14.69
N SER A 32 -11.58 -3.40 14.13
CA SER A 32 -12.28 -2.69 13.05
C SER A 32 -12.72 -1.31 13.56
N GLY A 33 -12.58 -0.30 12.72
CA GLY A 33 -12.91 1.09 13.09
C GLY A 33 -11.85 1.81 13.93
N SER A 34 -10.73 1.19 14.32
CA SER A 34 -9.67 1.85 15.11
C SER A 34 -8.91 2.97 14.40
N GLY A 35 -9.16 3.18 13.08
CA GLY A 35 -8.56 4.27 12.31
C GLY A 35 -7.42 3.87 11.37
N LYS A 36 -7.08 2.58 11.23
CA LYS A 36 -5.97 2.08 10.38
C LYS A 36 -6.06 2.56 8.92
N SER A 37 -7.22 2.35 8.29
CA SER A 37 -7.43 2.80 6.90
C SER A 37 -7.42 4.33 6.79
N THR A 38 -7.89 5.05 7.82
CA THR A 38 -7.80 6.51 7.85
C THR A 38 -6.36 6.98 7.97
N LEU A 39 -5.53 6.32 8.80
CA LEU A 39 -4.10 6.61 8.87
C LEU A 39 -3.46 6.42 7.49
N PHE A 40 -3.73 5.31 6.79
CA PHE A 40 -3.23 5.08 5.44
C PHE A 40 -3.71 6.15 4.44
N GLN A 41 -4.96 6.60 4.55
CA GLN A 41 -5.48 7.68 3.71
C GLN A 41 -4.79 9.02 3.99
N CYS A 42 -4.45 9.33 5.25
CA CYS A 42 -3.67 10.51 5.59
C CYS A 42 -2.25 10.41 5.03
N VAL A 43 -1.56 9.31 5.25
CA VAL A 43 -0.18 9.09 4.74
C VAL A 43 -0.14 9.15 3.21
N SER A 44 -1.12 8.56 2.53
CA SER A 44 -1.17 8.59 1.06
C SER A 44 -1.62 9.94 0.48
N GLY A 45 -2.10 10.88 1.30
CA GLY A 45 -2.61 12.18 0.85
C GLY A 45 -4.05 12.15 0.33
N LEU A 46 -4.78 11.05 0.52
CA LEU A 46 -6.21 10.95 0.20
C LEU A 46 -7.08 11.69 1.21
N LYS A 47 -6.56 11.92 2.42
CA LYS A 47 -7.17 12.77 3.46
C LYS A 47 -6.12 13.69 4.05
N SER A 48 -6.49 14.94 4.30
CA SER A 48 -5.68 15.88 5.07
C SER A 48 -5.68 15.52 6.55
N ILE A 49 -4.62 15.88 7.26
CA ILE A 49 -4.55 15.92 8.72
C ILE A 49 -5.20 17.19 9.24
N ASP A 50 -5.61 17.23 10.52
CA ASP A 50 -6.18 18.42 11.14
C ASP A 50 -5.11 19.24 11.89
N GLY A 51 -3.96 18.66 12.18
CA GLY A 51 -2.80 19.32 12.76
C GLY A 51 -1.60 18.41 12.88
N GLY A 52 -0.40 18.97 12.85
CA GLY A 52 0.85 18.23 12.95
C GLY A 52 1.57 18.07 11.61
N ILE A 53 2.40 17.03 11.51
CA ILE A 53 3.26 16.78 10.35
C ILE A 53 3.27 15.32 9.95
N ILE A 54 3.35 15.07 8.63
CA ILE A 54 3.72 13.80 8.00
C ILE A 54 4.98 14.05 7.17
N GLU A 55 6.05 13.31 7.44
CA GLU A 55 7.34 13.48 6.78
C GLU A 55 7.87 12.14 6.29
N PHE A 56 8.43 12.13 5.08
CA PHE A 56 9.09 10.97 4.50
C PHE A 56 10.51 11.35 4.03
N ASP A 57 11.53 10.68 4.58
CA ASP A 57 12.95 10.92 4.31
C ASP A 57 13.35 12.41 4.39
N GLY A 58 12.90 13.12 5.45
CA GLY A 58 13.16 14.53 5.67
C GLY A 58 12.33 15.48 4.81
N THR A 59 11.46 14.95 3.96
CA THR A 59 10.56 15.77 3.12
C THR A 59 9.16 15.80 3.74
N PRO A 60 8.63 16.98 4.11
CA PRO A 60 7.26 17.08 4.62
C PRO A 60 6.25 16.78 3.51
N TRP A 61 5.30 15.88 3.80
CA TRP A 61 4.16 15.57 2.94
C TRP A 61 2.89 16.30 3.37
N ASP A 62 2.73 16.49 4.68
CA ASP A 62 1.77 17.38 5.31
C ASP A 62 2.46 18.16 6.40
N ASP A 63 2.17 19.46 6.51
CA ASP A 63 2.57 20.31 7.63
C ASP A 63 1.50 21.37 7.84
N SER A 64 0.74 21.22 8.92
CA SER A 64 -0.35 22.15 9.24
C SER A 64 0.11 23.55 9.62
N SER A 65 1.36 23.70 10.09
CA SER A 65 1.91 25.00 10.50
C SER A 65 2.11 25.96 9.32
N ILE A 66 2.36 25.40 8.14
CA ILE A 66 2.57 26.15 6.88
C ILE A 66 1.51 25.83 5.82
N SER A 67 0.41 25.17 6.23
CA SER A 67 -0.68 24.75 5.33
C SER A 67 -0.19 23.93 4.11
N LEU A 68 0.86 23.14 4.29
CA LEU A 68 1.37 22.26 3.25
C LEU A 68 0.55 20.97 3.21
N HIS A 69 0.09 20.60 2.01
CA HIS A 69 -0.50 19.29 1.71
C HIS A 69 -0.01 18.83 0.35
N LEU A 70 0.99 17.93 0.36
CA LEU A 70 1.56 17.38 -0.86
C LEU A 70 0.52 16.47 -1.56
N PRO A 71 0.23 16.68 -2.85
CA PRO A 71 -0.74 15.87 -3.59
C PRO A 71 -0.36 14.37 -3.63
N VAL A 72 -1.37 13.50 -3.69
CA VAL A 72 -1.20 12.03 -3.78
C VAL A 72 -0.16 11.62 -4.84
N THR A 73 -0.20 12.25 -6.01
CA THR A 73 0.70 11.95 -7.14
C THR A 73 2.17 12.27 -6.87
N GLU A 74 2.46 13.17 -5.94
CA GLU A 74 3.81 13.59 -5.59
C GLU A 74 4.42 12.79 -4.45
N ARG A 75 3.58 12.19 -3.57
CA ARG A 75 4.04 11.33 -2.47
C ARG A 75 4.62 10.00 -2.97
N LYS A 76 4.26 9.57 -4.17
CA LYS A 76 4.68 8.28 -4.75
C LYS A 76 4.44 7.11 -3.81
N VAL A 77 3.23 7.01 -3.28
CA VAL A 77 2.79 5.91 -2.42
C VAL A 77 2.07 4.86 -3.28
N GLY A 78 2.51 3.62 -3.19
CA GLY A 78 1.74 2.48 -3.67
C GLY A 78 0.70 2.11 -2.63
N TYR A 79 -0.58 2.11 -2.99
CA TYR A 79 -1.64 1.78 -2.06
C TYR A 79 -2.48 0.61 -2.59
N LEU A 80 -2.47 -0.47 -1.83
CA LEU A 80 -3.38 -1.60 -2.05
C LEU A 80 -4.56 -1.47 -1.09
N PHE A 81 -5.73 -1.19 -1.65
CA PHE A 81 -6.98 -1.07 -0.90
C PHE A 81 -7.54 -2.43 -0.51
N GLN A 82 -8.25 -2.51 0.60
CA GLN A 82 -8.90 -3.74 1.09
C GLN A 82 -9.80 -4.41 0.03
N ASN A 83 -10.52 -3.62 -0.76
CA ASN A 83 -11.38 -4.12 -1.84
C ASN A 83 -10.64 -4.27 -3.18
N LEU A 84 -9.30 -4.21 -3.18
CA LEU A 84 -8.40 -4.24 -4.32
C LEU A 84 -8.62 -3.12 -5.36
N ALA A 85 -9.78 -2.52 -5.42
CA ALA A 85 -10.17 -1.43 -6.33
C ALA A 85 -9.75 -1.68 -7.79
N LEU A 86 -9.79 -2.94 -8.28
CA LEU A 86 -9.52 -3.25 -9.69
C LEU A 86 -10.62 -2.68 -10.58
N PHE A 87 -10.24 -2.18 -11.74
CA PHE A 87 -11.16 -1.65 -12.73
C PHE A 87 -11.83 -2.80 -13.47
N PRO A 88 -13.15 -3.07 -13.26
CA PRO A 88 -13.82 -4.27 -13.77
C PRO A 88 -13.94 -4.30 -15.29
N ASN A 89 -13.90 -3.13 -15.94
CA ASN A 89 -14.02 -2.96 -17.40
C ASN A 89 -12.65 -2.97 -18.11
N MET A 90 -11.57 -3.26 -17.37
CA MET A 90 -10.21 -3.35 -17.88
C MET A 90 -9.67 -4.77 -17.71
N ASN A 91 -8.86 -5.23 -18.65
CA ASN A 91 -8.10 -6.47 -18.49
C ASN A 91 -6.93 -6.28 -17.51
N VAL A 92 -6.17 -7.35 -17.23
CA VAL A 92 -5.04 -7.32 -16.31
C VAL A 92 -3.97 -6.32 -16.75
N TYR A 93 -3.58 -6.34 -18.03
CA TYR A 93 -2.60 -5.41 -18.58
C TYR A 93 -3.02 -3.94 -18.37
N GLU A 94 -4.27 -3.63 -18.67
CA GLU A 94 -4.80 -2.27 -18.55
C GLU A 94 -4.87 -1.80 -17.10
N ASN A 95 -5.25 -2.70 -16.17
CA ASN A 95 -5.21 -2.41 -14.74
C ASN A 95 -3.79 -2.08 -14.27
N ILE A 96 -2.80 -2.90 -14.62
CA ILE A 96 -1.41 -2.68 -14.21
C ILE A 96 -0.86 -1.39 -14.84
N ALA A 97 -1.07 -1.20 -16.15
CA ALA A 97 -0.56 -0.04 -16.87
C ALA A 97 -1.26 1.29 -16.50
N PHE A 98 -2.34 1.26 -15.73
CA PHE A 98 -3.19 2.43 -15.49
C PHE A 98 -2.39 3.63 -14.94
N GLY A 99 -1.55 3.43 -13.94
CA GLY A 99 -0.73 4.48 -13.35
C GLY A 99 0.31 5.10 -14.29
N LEU A 100 0.70 4.38 -15.35
CA LEU A 100 1.67 4.83 -16.34
C LEU A 100 1.01 5.59 -17.53
N LYS A 101 -0.30 5.45 -17.72
CA LYS A 101 -1.03 5.99 -18.89
C LYS A 101 -1.46 7.46 -18.75
N VAL A 102 -1.15 8.12 -17.65
CA VAL A 102 -1.67 9.48 -17.33
C VAL A 102 -1.22 10.57 -18.30
N LYS A 103 -0.26 10.32 -19.20
CA LYS A 103 0.15 11.26 -20.26
C LYS A 103 -0.01 10.63 -21.64
N LYS A 104 -0.56 11.36 -22.62
CA LYS A 104 -0.56 10.94 -24.04
C LYS A 104 0.87 10.69 -24.49
N LYS A 105 1.25 9.42 -24.70
CA LYS A 105 2.63 9.00 -24.90
C LYS A 105 2.93 8.68 -26.37
N LYS A 106 4.16 8.99 -26.79
CA LYS A 106 4.69 8.65 -28.13
C LYS A 106 4.82 7.12 -28.28
N LYS A 107 4.88 6.62 -29.51
CA LYS A 107 4.98 5.17 -29.82
C LYS A 107 6.13 4.44 -29.06
N LYS A 108 7.26 5.10 -28.87
CA LYS A 108 8.41 4.57 -28.12
C LYS A 108 8.05 4.32 -26.65
N GLU A 109 7.33 5.24 -26.02
CA GLU A 109 6.89 5.13 -24.62
C GLU A 109 5.87 4.00 -24.41
N GLN A 110 5.09 3.63 -25.43
CA GLN A 110 4.19 2.48 -25.37
C GLN A 110 4.96 1.16 -25.27
N THR A 111 6.07 1.03 -25.97
CA THR A 111 6.94 -0.16 -25.89
C THR A 111 7.58 -0.27 -24.49
N GLU A 112 8.00 0.85 -23.94
CA GLU A 112 8.56 0.89 -22.56
C GLU A 112 7.51 0.48 -21.51
N ILE A 113 6.27 0.98 -21.62
CA ILE A 113 5.16 0.55 -20.74
C ILE A 113 4.91 -0.95 -20.86
N GLN A 114 4.88 -1.49 -22.08
CA GLN A 114 4.69 -2.92 -22.29
C GLN A 114 5.78 -3.74 -21.61
N GLN A 115 7.04 -3.31 -21.70
CA GLN A 115 8.16 -3.98 -21.06
C GLN A 115 8.08 -3.90 -19.53
N GLN A 116 7.72 -2.75 -18.96
CA GLN A 116 7.53 -2.58 -17.52
C GLN A 116 6.41 -3.47 -16.99
N VAL A 117 5.24 -3.46 -17.66
CA VAL A 117 4.11 -4.31 -17.30
C VAL A 117 4.50 -5.78 -17.37
N ARG A 118 5.22 -6.19 -18.43
CA ARG A 118 5.67 -7.58 -18.58
C ARG A 118 6.59 -7.99 -17.43
N LYS A 119 7.62 -7.21 -17.15
CA LYS A 119 8.55 -7.47 -16.04
C LYS A 119 7.83 -7.60 -14.69
N MET A 120 6.91 -6.66 -14.39
CA MET A 120 6.16 -6.70 -13.13
C MET A 120 5.23 -7.92 -13.07
N SER A 121 4.61 -8.28 -14.19
CA SER A 121 3.73 -9.45 -14.29
C SER A 121 4.50 -10.76 -14.15
N ASP A 122 5.70 -10.87 -14.72
CA ASP A 122 6.59 -12.01 -14.57
C ASP A 122 7.02 -12.15 -13.10
N TYR A 123 7.42 -11.05 -12.46
CA TYR A 123 7.79 -11.01 -11.04
C TYR A 123 6.66 -11.51 -10.12
N LEU A 124 5.43 -11.09 -10.39
CA LEU A 124 4.24 -11.50 -9.61
C LEU A 124 3.55 -12.77 -10.13
N GLN A 125 4.15 -13.48 -11.11
CA GLN A 125 3.68 -14.76 -11.66
C GLN A 125 2.27 -14.68 -12.26
N ILE A 126 1.95 -13.58 -12.95
CA ILE A 126 0.65 -13.31 -13.58
C ILE A 126 0.74 -12.97 -15.08
N SER A 127 1.90 -13.20 -15.72
CA SER A 127 2.11 -12.85 -17.13
C SER A 127 1.16 -13.58 -18.07
N HIS A 128 0.76 -14.81 -17.74
CA HIS A 128 -0.19 -15.62 -18.50
C HIS A 128 -1.61 -15.06 -18.46
N LEU A 129 -1.89 -14.12 -17.55
CA LEU A 129 -3.21 -13.52 -17.34
C LEU A 129 -3.36 -12.12 -17.98
N LEU A 130 -2.32 -11.56 -18.60
CA LEU A 130 -2.27 -10.16 -19.01
C LEU A 130 -3.50 -9.69 -19.82
N TYR A 131 -4.05 -10.54 -20.65
CA TYR A 131 -5.21 -10.21 -21.49
C TYR A 131 -6.52 -10.76 -20.95
N SER A 132 -6.50 -11.37 -19.77
CA SER A 132 -7.70 -11.88 -19.11
C SER A 132 -8.51 -10.76 -18.48
N SER A 133 -9.84 -10.91 -18.44
CA SER A 133 -10.71 -10.04 -17.66
C SER A 133 -10.46 -10.25 -16.17
N VAL A 134 -10.32 -9.18 -15.40
CA VAL A 134 -10.13 -9.26 -13.94
C VAL A 134 -11.30 -9.92 -13.21
N GLN A 135 -12.49 -9.93 -13.82
CA GLN A 135 -13.67 -10.59 -13.23
C GLN A 135 -13.53 -12.12 -13.16
N LYS A 136 -12.74 -12.72 -14.07
CA LYS A 136 -12.53 -14.17 -14.16
C LYS A 136 -11.40 -14.69 -13.27
N LEU A 137 -10.68 -13.80 -12.60
CA LEU A 137 -9.53 -14.15 -11.78
C LEU A 137 -9.95 -14.72 -10.42
N SER A 138 -9.16 -15.64 -9.89
CA SER A 138 -9.21 -16.06 -8.49
C SER A 138 -8.87 -14.91 -7.54
N GLY A 139 -9.14 -15.08 -6.24
CA GLY A 139 -8.79 -14.08 -5.22
C GLY A 139 -7.30 -13.73 -5.21
N GLY A 140 -6.44 -14.74 -5.22
CA GLY A 140 -4.98 -14.55 -5.22
C GLY A 140 -4.44 -13.89 -6.50
N GLU A 141 -5.01 -14.23 -7.65
CA GLU A 141 -4.66 -13.57 -8.91
C GLU A 141 -5.06 -12.10 -8.90
N LYS A 142 -6.28 -11.78 -8.45
CA LYS A 142 -6.73 -10.38 -8.26
C LYS A 142 -5.80 -9.62 -7.33
N GLN A 143 -5.37 -10.26 -6.24
CA GLN A 143 -4.44 -9.68 -5.27
C GLN A 143 -3.11 -9.33 -5.94
N ARG A 144 -2.50 -10.28 -6.68
CA ARG A 144 -1.23 -10.03 -7.39
C ARG A 144 -1.36 -8.96 -8.47
N VAL A 145 -2.49 -8.90 -9.17
CA VAL A 145 -2.76 -7.79 -10.13
C VAL A 145 -2.83 -6.44 -9.42
N ALA A 146 -3.48 -6.36 -8.27
CA ALA A 146 -3.56 -5.12 -7.48
C ALA A 146 -2.18 -4.72 -6.92
N MET A 147 -1.36 -5.67 -6.48
CA MET A 147 0.04 -5.44 -6.10
C MET A 147 0.86 -4.92 -7.29
N ALA A 148 0.75 -5.55 -8.48
CA ALA A 148 1.42 -5.09 -9.69
C ALA A 148 1.08 -3.64 -10.02
N ARG A 149 -0.21 -3.28 -9.94
CA ARG A 149 -0.67 -1.93 -10.18
C ARG A 149 -0.14 -0.92 -9.14
N ALA A 150 -0.05 -1.31 -7.89
CA ALA A 150 0.51 -0.45 -6.84
C ALA A 150 2.03 -0.22 -7.02
N MET A 151 2.74 -1.22 -7.54
CA MET A 151 4.20 -1.21 -7.72
C MET A 151 4.68 -0.60 -9.03
N ILE A 152 3.86 -0.62 -10.09
CA ILE A 152 4.29 -0.24 -11.45
C ILE A 152 4.75 1.23 -11.55
N THR A 153 4.32 2.08 -10.65
CA THR A 153 4.70 3.50 -10.59
C THR A 153 5.99 3.76 -9.80
N GLU A 154 6.70 2.69 -9.40
CA GLU A 154 7.92 2.77 -8.61
C GLU A 154 7.73 3.61 -7.34
N PRO A 155 6.85 3.17 -6.44
CA PRO A 155 6.54 3.92 -5.23
C PRO A 155 7.74 3.97 -4.28
N LYS A 156 7.77 5.00 -3.42
CA LYS A 156 8.74 5.14 -2.33
C LYS A 156 8.28 4.46 -1.03
N LEU A 157 7.00 4.19 -0.90
CA LEU A 157 6.35 3.57 0.24
C LEU A 157 5.20 2.70 -0.26
N LEU A 158 5.04 1.50 0.30
CA LEU A 158 3.92 0.61 -0.01
C LEU A 158 3.00 0.44 1.21
N LEU A 159 1.74 0.81 1.04
CA LEU A 159 0.69 0.65 2.05
C LEU A 159 -0.28 -0.45 1.60
N LEU A 160 -0.44 -1.50 2.42
CA LEU A 160 -1.27 -2.65 2.09
C LEU A 160 -2.39 -2.80 3.15
N ASP A 161 -3.62 -2.56 2.76
CA ASP A 161 -4.79 -2.66 3.64
C ASP A 161 -5.41 -4.05 3.52
N GLU A 162 -5.19 -4.90 4.52
CA GLU A 162 -5.63 -6.30 4.59
C GLU A 162 -5.25 -7.13 3.35
N PRO A 163 -3.96 -7.16 2.95
CA PRO A 163 -3.53 -7.71 1.66
C PRO A 163 -3.73 -9.22 1.50
N PHE A 164 -4.01 -9.93 2.57
CA PHE A 164 -4.12 -11.41 2.55
C PHE A 164 -5.51 -11.91 2.91
N ASN A 165 -6.45 -10.98 3.12
CA ASN A 165 -7.80 -11.32 3.54
C ASN A 165 -8.56 -12.09 2.43
N GLY A 166 -9.30 -13.13 2.84
CA GLY A 166 -10.12 -13.96 1.91
C GLY A 166 -9.33 -14.90 1.01
N LEU A 167 -8.01 -15.06 1.23
CA LEU A 167 -7.18 -16.04 0.54
C LEU A 167 -7.15 -17.37 1.29
N ASP A 168 -7.11 -18.48 0.55
CA ASP A 168 -6.75 -19.77 1.10
C ASP A 168 -5.31 -19.78 1.62
N GLU A 169 -4.95 -20.75 2.45
CA GLU A 169 -3.67 -20.77 3.15
C GLU A 169 -2.47 -20.79 2.21
N GLU A 170 -2.51 -21.62 1.16
CA GLU A 170 -1.41 -21.72 0.20
C GLU A 170 -1.20 -20.40 -0.57
N THR A 171 -2.28 -19.85 -1.11
CA THR A 171 -2.26 -18.57 -1.84
C THR A 171 -1.80 -17.42 -0.93
N ARG A 172 -2.23 -17.41 0.33
CA ARG A 172 -1.83 -16.43 1.33
C ARG A 172 -0.32 -16.46 1.56
N LEU A 173 0.26 -17.64 1.77
CA LEU A 173 1.71 -17.81 1.96
C LEU A 173 2.51 -17.32 0.74
N ILE A 174 2.03 -17.62 -0.46
CA ILE A 174 2.64 -17.12 -1.70
C ILE A 174 2.62 -15.60 -1.74
N CYS A 175 1.48 -14.97 -1.45
CA CYS A 175 1.34 -13.50 -1.46
C CYS A 175 2.22 -12.85 -0.38
N MET A 176 2.30 -13.42 0.82
CA MET A 176 3.18 -12.93 1.90
C MET A 176 4.65 -12.97 1.49
N LYS A 177 5.09 -14.08 0.89
CA LYS A 177 6.45 -14.22 0.37
C LYS A 177 6.76 -13.16 -0.70
N LEU A 178 5.84 -12.93 -1.64
CA LEU A 178 6.00 -11.91 -2.68
C LEU A 178 6.12 -10.50 -2.08
N VAL A 179 5.30 -10.15 -1.09
CA VAL A 179 5.40 -8.85 -0.39
C VAL A 179 6.75 -8.69 0.31
N GLY A 180 7.22 -9.72 1.01
CA GLY A 180 8.55 -9.70 1.64
C GLY A 180 9.70 -9.58 0.63
N GLN A 181 9.58 -10.24 -0.51
CA GLN A 181 10.55 -10.10 -1.61
C GLN A 181 10.53 -8.70 -2.22
N MET A 182 9.33 -8.12 -2.47
CA MET A 182 9.20 -6.75 -2.98
C MET A 182 9.89 -5.73 -2.07
N ALA A 183 9.69 -5.83 -0.75
CA ALA A 183 10.35 -4.94 0.20
C ALA A 183 11.88 -4.98 0.07
N LYS A 184 12.45 -6.17 -0.13
CA LYS A 184 13.90 -6.40 -0.28
C LYS A 184 14.41 -5.97 -1.66
N ASP A 185 13.79 -6.46 -2.73
CA ASP A 185 14.31 -6.31 -4.09
C ASP A 185 14.19 -4.87 -4.61
N PHE A 186 13.13 -4.17 -4.19
CA PHE A 186 12.89 -2.77 -4.57
C PHE A 186 13.35 -1.77 -3.50
N HIS A 187 13.85 -2.24 -2.35
CA HIS A 187 14.32 -1.39 -1.23
C HIS A 187 13.26 -0.37 -0.78
N ILE A 188 12.00 -0.78 -0.74
CA ILE A 188 10.89 0.08 -0.34
C ILE A 188 10.33 -0.35 1.02
N PRO A 189 10.03 0.59 1.92
CA PRO A 189 9.33 0.27 3.14
C PRO A 189 7.88 -0.17 2.83
N VAL A 190 7.43 -1.20 3.54
CA VAL A 190 6.08 -1.76 3.46
C VAL A 190 5.41 -1.64 4.82
N ILE A 191 4.23 -1.05 4.86
CA ILE A 191 3.36 -1.07 6.03
C ILE A 191 2.08 -1.80 5.64
N PHE A 192 1.75 -2.87 6.34
CA PHE A 192 0.55 -3.63 6.05
C PHE A 192 -0.37 -3.78 7.26
N VAL A 193 -1.65 -3.74 7.00
CA VAL A 193 -2.70 -4.00 8.01
C VAL A 193 -3.09 -5.46 7.95
N THR A 194 -3.21 -6.10 9.10
CA THR A 194 -3.79 -7.43 9.23
C THR A 194 -4.55 -7.59 10.54
N HIS A 195 -5.51 -8.50 10.56
CA HIS A 195 -6.20 -8.95 11.77
C HIS A 195 -5.61 -10.25 12.34
N TYR A 196 -4.71 -10.91 11.62
CA TYR A 196 -4.12 -12.21 11.99
C TYR A 196 -2.72 -12.01 12.56
N ALA A 197 -2.54 -12.37 13.83
CA ALA A 197 -1.25 -12.30 14.51
C ALA A 197 -0.18 -13.15 13.80
N SER A 198 -0.57 -14.33 13.30
CA SER A 198 0.32 -15.22 12.55
C SER A 198 0.91 -14.57 11.30
N GLU A 199 0.13 -13.81 10.54
CA GLU A 199 0.64 -13.07 9.37
C GLU A 199 1.66 -12.02 9.78
N ALA A 200 1.37 -11.25 10.84
CA ALA A 200 2.26 -10.23 11.34
C ALA A 200 3.60 -10.83 11.82
N GLU A 201 3.55 -11.87 12.64
CA GLU A 201 4.72 -12.56 13.21
C GLU A 201 5.60 -13.24 12.14
N MET A 202 4.99 -13.77 11.07
CA MET A 202 5.72 -14.38 9.96
C MET A 202 6.46 -13.35 9.08
N MET A 203 5.98 -12.12 9.02
CA MET A 203 6.51 -11.13 8.09
C MET A 203 7.47 -10.12 8.72
N THR A 204 7.35 -9.85 10.02
CA THR A 204 8.14 -8.81 10.68
C THR A 204 8.19 -8.98 12.19
N GLU A 205 9.26 -8.46 12.80
CA GLU A 205 9.37 -8.30 14.25
C GLU A 205 8.71 -6.99 14.72
N GLU A 206 8.45 -6.04 13.83
CA GLU A 206 7.83 -4.77 14.19
C GLU A 206 6.32 -4.83 13.99
N ILE A 207 5.62 -5.14 15.07
CA ILE A 207 4.16 -5.22 15.12
C ILE A 207 3.61 -4.06 15.95
N LEU A 208 2.78 -3.24 15.32
CA LEU A 208 2.08 -2.14 15.97
C LEU A 208 0.63 -2.49 16.19
N VAL A 209 0.07 -1.99 17.26
CA VAL A 209 -1.36 -2.11 17.56
C VAL A 209 -1.97 -0.72 17.61
N MET A 210 -3.01 -0.50 16.83
CA MET A 210 -3.81 0.72 16.89
C MET A 210 -4.94 0.54 17.91
N ARG A 211 -4.89 1.34 18.97
CA ARG A 211 -5.91 1.39 20.04
C ARG A 211 -6.26 2.84 20.32
N ASP A 212 -7.55 3.13 20.40
CA ASP A 212 -8.09 4.45 20.74
C ASP A 212 -7.40 5.59 19.98
N GLY A 213 -7.17 5.37 18.67
CA GLY A 213 -6.53 6.35 17.79
C GLY A 213 -5.03 6.55 18.00
N ARG A 214 -4.33 5.67 18.72
CA ARG A 214 -2.90 5.70 18.96
C ARG A 214 -2.20 4.44 18.45
N LEU A 215 -0.93 4.58 18.06
CA LEU A 215 -0.07 3.46 17.70
C LEU A 215 0.82 3.08 18.89
N GLU A 216 0.82 1.81 19.22
CA GLU A 216 1.67 1.25 20.26
C GLU A 216 2.40 0.02 19.73
N LYS A 217 3.66 -0.19 20.16
CA LYS A 217 4.35 -1.46 19.85
C LYS A 217 3.66 -2.59 20.61
N ARG A 218 3.40 -3.70 19.89
CA ARG A 218 2.89 -4.91 20.53
C ARG A 218 3.95 -5.41 21.52
N LYS A 219 3.53 -5.57 22.77
CA LYS A 219 4.37 -6.25 23.76
C LYS A 219 4.42 -7.74 23.40
N SER A 220 5.61 -8.28 23.29
CA SER A 220 5.88 -9.71 23.13
C SER A 220 5.36 -10.51 24.31
#